data_06d37ea9177775aff2609f929add16ff
#
_entry.id   06d37ea9177775aff2609f929add16ff
#
_cell.length_a   1.000
_cell.length_b   1.000
_cell.length_c   1.000
_cell.angle_alpha   90.00
_cell.angle_beta   90.00
_cell.angle_gamma   90.00
#
_symmetry.space_group_name_H-M   'P 1'
#
loop_
_entity.id
_entity.type
_entity.pdbx_description
1 polymer ?
#
loop_
_entity_poly.entity_id
_entity_poly.type
_entity_poly.pdbx_seq_one_letter_code
_entity_poly.pdbx_strand_id
1 'polypeptide(L)'
;YDLITTIIKTMKKLKILLFLCVVACTLTVQAQKQFTLNSPDGKLQTTITVGDKLTYDIHCDGRQILAPSPISMTLENGEVWGEKAKLAGTSGKKVDQMVPSPFYRANELRDYYNELTLRFKKDWNVEFRAYNDGIAYRFVSRSKKPFNVVDETVDYRFPSDMVASVPYVKAGKDGDYESQYFNSFENTYTTDRLSKLNKKRLMFLPLVVDAGEGVKICITESGLENYPGLYLSAAEGENRLTGQFAPYPKKTVQGGHNQLQMLVKEHEAYIA
;
A
#
# COMPACT_ATOMS: atom_id res chain seq x y z
N TYR A 1 -31.01 4.24 62.74
CA TYR A 1 -29.76 3.46 62.57
C TYR A 1 -29.72 2.73 61.21
N ASP A 2 -30.86 2.27 60.70
CA ASP A 2 -30.90 1.46 59.46
C ASP A 2 -30.63 2.27 58.20
N LEU A 3 -31.02 3.54 58.12
CA LEU A 3 -30.85 4.33 56.88
C LEU A 3 -29.39 4.63 56.58
N ILE A 4 -28.58 4.92 57.61
CA ILE A 4 -27.14 5.23 57.46
C ILE A 4 -26.39 3.96 57.04
N THR A 5 -26.73 2.83 57.59
CA THR A 5 -26.11 1.53 57.24
C THR A 5 -26.42 1.12 55.81
N THR A 6 -27.62 1.40 55.32
CA THR A 6 -28.05 1.16 53.95
C THR A 6 -27.32 2.08 52.94
N ILE A 7 -27.16 3.36 53.28
CA ILE A 7 -26.41 4.32 52.46
C ILE A 7 -24.92 3.91 52.33
N ILE A 8 -24.28 3.51 53.44
CA ILE A 8 -22.89 3.07 53.44
C ILE A 8 -22.69 1.80 52.60
N LYS A 9 -23.62 0.83 52.66
CA LYS A 9 -23.58 -0.37 51.83
C LYS A 9 -23.74 -0.06 50.33
N THR A 10 -24.62 0.88 49.98
CA THR A 10 -24.86 1.31 48.61
C THR A 10 -23.65 2.06 48.04
N MET A 11 -23.05 2.95 48.83
CA MET A 11 -21.82 3.64 48.44
C MET A 11 -20.61 2.69 48.26
N LYS A 12 -20.50 1.66 49.10
CA LYS A 12 -19.45 0.63 48.93
C LYS A 12 -19.67 -0.15 47.62
N LYS A 13 -20.92 -0.58 47.33
CA LYS A 13 -21.24 -1.27 46.07
C LYS A 13 -20.98 -0.39 44.84
N LEU A 14 -21.31 0.91 44.89
CA LEU A 14 -21.05 1.86 43.82
C LEU A 14 -19.56 2.09 43.61
N LYS A 15 -18.76 2.18 44.68
CA LYS A 15 -17.28 2.30 44.54
C LYS A 15 -16.66 1.03 43.95
N ILE A 16 -17.15 -0.16 44.32
CA ILE A 16 -16.69 -1.43 43.75
C ILE A 16 -17.08 -1.53 42.27
N LEU A 17 -18.28 -1.11 41.90
CA LEU A 17 -18.74 -1.08 40.50
C LEU A 17 -17.94 -0.09 39.65
N LEU A 18 -17.63 1.09 40.19
CA LEU A 18 -16.77 2.08 39.54
C LEU A 18 -15.33 1.56 39.37
N PHE A 19 -14.79 0.87 40.34
CA PHE A 19 -13.45 0.26 40.27
C PHE A 19 -13.41 -0.91 39.27
N LEU A 20 -14.45 -1.73 39.18
CA LEU A 20 -14.57 -2.76 38.14
C LEU A 20 -14.69 -2.17 36.72
N CYS A 21 -15.42 -1.05 36.53
CA CYS A 21 -15.49 -0.37 35.25
C CYS A 21 -14.13 0.22 34.80
N VAL A 22 -13.34 0.75 35.73
CA VAL A 22 -11.98 1.26 35.43
C VAL A 22 -11.02 0.15 35.07
N VAL A 23 -11.13 -1.04 35.67
CA VAL A 23 -10.29 -2.20 35.36
C VAL A 23 -10.71 -2.88 34.06
N ALA A 24 -12.00 -2.80 33.66
CA ALA A 24 -12.48 -3.36 32.39
C ALA A 24 -12.10 -2.51 31.16
N CYS A 25 -11.64 -1.28 31.35
CA CYS A 25 -11.16 -0.40 30.27
C CYS A 25 -9.65 -0.48 30.00
N THR A 26 -8.94 -1.48 30.50
CA THR A 26 -7.62 -1.80 29.97
C THR A 26 -7.77 -2.48 28.60
N LEU A 27 -8.20 -1.71 27.61
CA LEU A 27 -7.98 -2.05 26.22
C LEU A 27 -6.49 -2.31 26.09
N THR A 28 -6.11 -3.53 25.77
CA THR A 28 -4.74 -3.85 25.36
C THR A 28 -4.48 -3.10 24.07
N VAL A 29 -4.06 -1.83 24.17
CA VAL A 29 -3.47 -1.10 23.06
C VAL A 29 -2.23 -1.91 22.72
N GLN A 30 -2.32 -2.70 21.68
CA GLN A 30 -1.15 -3.39 21.15
C GLN A 30 -0.17 -2.28 20.73
N ALA A 31 0.95 -2.18 21.45
CA ALA A 31 1.93 -1.13 21.21
C ALA A 31 2.39 -1.20 19.75
N GLN A 32 2.14 -0.13 19.01
CA GLN A 32 2.64 0.02 17.64
C GLN A 32 4.15 0.01 17.66
N LYS A 33 4.75 -0.78 16.75
CA LYS A 33 6.21 -0.79 16.55
C LYS A 33 6.54 0.01 15.32
N GLN A 34 7.47 0.94 15.45
CA GLN A 34 7.93 1.78 14.34
C GLN A 34 9.37 1.45 13.99
N PHE A 35 9.66 1.51 12.70
CA PHE A 35 10.98 1.25 12.12
C PHE A 35 11.26 2.34 11.09
N THR A 36 12.40 2.96 11.18
CA THR A 36 12.84 4.01 10.26
C THR A 36 13.89 3.46 9.31
N LEU A 37 13.72 3.76 8.02
CA LEU A 37 14.67 3.47 6.97
C LEU A 37 14.98 4.76 6.21
N ASN A 38 16.27 5.10 6.11
CA ASN A 38 16.75 6.27 5.40
C ASN A 38 17.42 5.89 4.08
N SER A 39 17.33 6.76 3.09
CA SER A 39 18.17 6.67 1.89
C SER A 39 19.65 6.77 2.23
N PRO A 40 20.56 6.32 1.37
CA PRO A 40 22.00 6.43 1.63
C PRO A 40 22.48 7.86 1.85
N ASP A 41 21.88 8.84 1.18
CA ASP A 41 22.21 10.28 1.35
C ASP A 41 21.43 10.96 2.49
N GLY A 42 20.50 10.24 3.13
CA GLY A 42 19.71 10.70 4.27
C GLY A 42 18.54 11.65 3.93
N LYS A 43 18.28 11.97 2.66
CA LYS A 43 17.23 12.91 2.27
C LYS A 43 15.83 12.30 2.32
N LEU A 44 15.71 11.04 1.89
CA LEU A 44 14.47 10.30 1.99
C LEU A 44 14.47 9.46 3.27
N GLN A 45 13.36 9.53 3.97
CA GLN A 45 13.09 8.71 5.16
C GLN A 45 11.70 8.09 5.03
N THR A 46 11.59 6.82 5.33
CA THR A 46 10.29 6.15 5.50
C THR A 46 10.19 5.56 6.89
N THR A 47 9.03 5.77 7.53
CA THR A 47 8.69 5.13 8.81
C THR A 47 7.66 4.05 8.57
N ILE A 48 8.02 2.82 8.88
CA ILE A 48 7.13 1.66 8.77
C ILE A 48 6.53 1.39 10.14
N THR A 49 5.21 1.43 10.25
CA THR A 49 4.48 1.18 11.50
C THR A 49 3.75 -0.15 11.44
N VAL A 50 4.08 -1.04 12.39
CA VAL A 50 3.43 -2.34 12.58
C VAL A 50 2.46 -2.23 13.76
N GLY A 51 1.17 -2.26 13.47
CA GLY A 51 0.07 -2.19 14.42
C GLY A 51 -1.11 -3.03 13.95
N ASP A 52 -2.33 -2.51 14.13
CA ASP A 52 -3.54 -3.14 13.56
C ASP A 52 -3.47 -3.21 12.04
N LYS A 53 -2.85 -2.20 11.42
CA LYS A 53 -2.46 -2.21 10.01
C LYS A 53 -0.97 -1.97 9.89
N LEU A 54 -0.39 -2.55 8.85
CA LEU A 54 0.95 -2.20 8.39
C LEU A 54 0.82 -0.94 7.54
N THR A 55 1.49 0.14 7.96
CA THR A 55 1.48 1.42 7.24
C THR A 55 2.90 1.92 7.05
N TYR A 56 3.10 2.78 6.08
CA TYR A 56 4.34 3.51 5.89
C TYR A 56 4.05 4.97 5.54
N ASP A 57 4.96 5.86 5.88
CA ASP A 57 4.99 7.25 5.45
C ASP A 57 6.32 7.57 4.76
N ILE A 58 6.40 8.71 4.10
CA ILE A 58 7.64 9.17 3.46
C ILE A 58 7.84 10.65 3.76
N HIS A 59 9.09 10.96 4.16
CA HIS A 59 9.59 12.32 4.32
C HIS A 59 10.74 12.57 3.33
N CYS A 60 10.78 13.76 2.76
CA CYS A 60 11.87 14.26 1.94
C CYS A 60 12.42 15.52 2.58
N ASP A 61 13.72 15.54 2.94
CA ASP A 61 14.38 16.62 3.66
C ASP A 61 13.59 17.07 4.91
N GLY A 62 13.05 16.10 5.68
CA GLY A 62 12.26 16.32 6.89
C GLY A 62 10.79 16.69 6.67
N ARG A 63 10.37 16.99 5.44
CA ARG A 63 8.98 17.31 5.08
C ARG A 63 8.21 16.04 4.70
N GLN A 64 7.05 15.81 5.31
CA GLN A 64 6.18 14.70 4.94
C GLN A 64 5.60 14.90 3.53
N ILE A 65 5.86 13.94 2.63
CA ILE A 65 5.34 13.94 1.25
C ILE A 65 4.32 12.83 1.03
N LEU A 66 4.35 11.77 1.87
CA LEU A 66 3.32 10.74 1.93
C LEU A 66 2.94 10.52 3.40
N ALA A 67 1.65 10.63 3.71
CA ALA A 67 1.11 10.37 5.03
C ALA A 67 1.00 8.85 5.28
N PRO A 68 0.77 8.38 6.53
CA PRO A 68 0.67 6.96 6.83
C PRO A 68 -0.32 6.23 5.92
N SER A 69 0.21 5.43 5.03
CA SER A 69 -0.46 4.73 3.94
C SER A 69 -0.48 3.23 4.22
N PRO A 70 -1.65 2.58 4.33
CA PRO A 70 -1.74 1.16 4.62
C PRO A 70 -1.40 0.32 3.39
N ILE A 71 -0.77 -0.83 3.66
CA ILE A 71 -0.51 -1.89 2.70
C ILE A 71 -0.92 -3.24 3.29
N SER A 72 -1.56 -4.07 2.50
CA SER A 72 -1.91 -5.44 2.89
C SER A 72 -2.11 -6.33 1.66
N MET A 73 -2.02 -7.64 1.85
CA MET A 73 -2.28 -8.64 0.81
C MET A 73 -3.25 -9.68 1.37
N THR A 74 -4.36 -9.88 0.72
CA THR A 74 -5.40 -10.83 1.11
C THR A 74 -5.25 -12.12 0.30
N LEU A 75 -5.15 -13.24 1.00
CA LEU A 75 -5.03 -14.56 0.39
C LEU A 75 -6.39 -15.26 0.33
N GLU A 76 -6.55 -16.20 -0.61
CA GLU A 76 -7.77 -16.98 -0.80
C GLU A 76 -8.24 -17.74 0.46
N ASN A 77 -7.32 -18.14 1.32
CA ASN A 77 -7.62 -18.81 2.60
C ASN A 77 -8.14 -17.85 3.68
N GLY A 78 -8.33 -16.56 3.37
CA GLY A 78 -8.78 -15.51 4.29
C GLY A 78 -7.67 -14.93 5.16
N GLU A 79 -6.41 -15.33 4.97
CA GLU A 79 -5.28 -14.69 5.65
C GLU A 79 -5.01 -13.31 5.04
N VAL A 80 -4.78 -12.30 5.88
CA VAL A 80 -4.43 -10.96 5.45
C VAL A 80 -3.04 -10.60 5.98
N TRP A 81 -2.06 -10.50 5.07
CA TRP A 81 -0.74 -10.00 5.39
C TRP A 81 -0.80 -8.48 5.53
N GLY A 82 -0.30 -7.94 6.61
CA GLY A 82 -0.35 -6.50 6.90
C GLY A 82 -1.46 -6.07 7.86
N GLU A 83 -2.37 -6.98 8.27
CA GLU A 83 -3.36 -6.70 9.32
C GLU A 83 -3.09 -7.54 10.56
N LYS A 84 -3.09 -6.87 11.75
CA LYS A 84 -2.82 -7.49 13.07
C LYS A 84 -1.59 -8.40 13.05
N ALA A 85 -0.61 -8.02 12.26
CA ALA A 85 0.55 -8.82 11.91
C ALA A 85 1.49 -8.97 13.12
N LYS A 86 1.93 -10.20 13.40
CA LYS A 86 2.86 -10.50 14.50
C LYS A 86 4.28 -10.51 13.97
N LEU A 87 5.01 -9.44 14.26
CA LEU A 87 6.42 -9.32 13.89
C LEU A 87 7.26 -10.40 14.60
N ALA A 88 8.06 -11.13 13.83
CA ALA A 88 9.00 -12.14 14.31
C ALA A 88 10.43 -11.61 14.44
N GLY A 89 10.80 -10.61 13.64
CA GLY A 89 12.13 -10.00 13.68
C GLY A 89 12.35 -9.05 12.50
N THR A 90 13.46 -8.38 12.51
CA THR A 90 13.90 -7.47 11.45
C THR A 90 15.34 -7.75 11.05
N SER A 91 15.72 -7.36 9.85
CA SER A 91 17.12 -7.27 9.41
C SER A 91 17.27 -6.13 8.42
N GLY A 92 18.43 -5.51 8.42
CA GLY A 92 18.79 -4.47 7.46
C GLY A 92 20.04 -4.86 6.69
N LYS A 93 20.20 -4.31 5.50
CA LYS A 93 21.43 -4.35 4.71
C LYS A 93 21.63 -3.06 3.94
N LYS A 94 22.86 -2.80 3.54
CA LYS A 94 23.23 -1.76 2.56
C LYS A 94 23.74 -2.46 1.31
N VAL A 95 23.33 -1.96 0.16
CA VAL A 95 23.76 -2.46 -1.15
C VAL A 95 24.38 -1.31 -1.92
N ASP A 96 25.52 -1.55 -2.53
CA ASP A 96 26.20 -0.64 -3.42
C ASP A 96 26.96 -1.50 -4.44
N GLN A 97 26.37 -1.68 -5.61
CA GLN A 97 26.89 -2.56 -6.66
C GLN A 97 26.56 -2.03 -8.05
N MET A 98 27.34 -2.44 -9.03
CA MET A 98 27.00 -2.22 -10.43
C MET A 98 26.23 -3.41 -10.96
N VAL A 99 25.11 -3.13 -11.65
CA VAL A 99 24.24 -4.15 -12.24
C VAL A 99 24.23 -3.96 -13.75
N PRO A 100 24.48 -5.03 -14.54
CA PRO A 100 24.40 -4.96 -15.99
C PRO A 100 23.00 -4.55 -16.46
N SER A 101 22.94 -3.64 -17.43
CA SER A 101 21.70 -3.14 -18.01
C SER A 101 21.74 -3.17 -19.54
N PRO A 102 21.68 -4.37 -20.16
CA PRO A 102 21.97 -4.56 -21.58
C PRO A 102 20.94 -3.90 -22.53
N PHE A 103 19.75 -3.56 -22.03
CA PHE A 103 18.66 -2.97 -22.82
C PHE A 103 18.42 -1.49 -22.53
N TYR A 104 19.29 -0.85 -21.77
CA TYR A 104 19.21 0.56 -21.43
C TYR A 104 20.35 1.33 -22.09
N ARG A 105 20.24 2.66 -22.15
CA ARG A 105 21.29 3.53 -22.74
C ARG A 105 22.62 3.53 -21.96
N ALA A 106 22.63 3.01 -20.75
CA ALA A 106 23.84 2.76 -19.96
C ALA A 106 24.04 1.24 -19.83
N ASN A 107 25.26 0.77 -20.01
CA ASN A 107 25.58 -0.67 -19.94
C ASN A 107 25.48 -1.23 -18.50
N GLU A 108 25.65 -0.36 -17.52
CA GLU A 108 25.58 -0.69 -16.11
C GLU A 108 24.84 0.42 -15.35
N LEU A 109 24.11 0.02 -14.30
CA LEU A 109 23.42 0.91 -13.38
C LEU A 109 23.95 0.65 -11.96
N ARG A 110 24.13 1.71 -11.18
CA ARG A 110 24.47 1.59 -9.77
C ARG A 110 23.21 1.26 -8.99
N ASP A 111 23.19 0.09 -8.37
CA ASP A 111 22.14 -0.35 -7.45
C ASP A 111 22.59 0.01 -6.02
N TYR A 112 22.13 1.17 -5.53
CA TYR A 112 22.59 1.77 -4.29
C TYR A 112 21.43 2.14 -3.37
N TYR A 113 21.23 1.34 -2.31
CA TYR A 113 20.12 1.50 -1.38
C TYR A 113 20.41 0.95 0.02
N ASN A 114 19.60 1.37 0.97
CA ASN A 114 19.43 0.71 2.26
C ASN A 114 18.16 -0.12 2.22
N GLU A 115 18.19 -1.33 2.80
CA GLU A 115 17.03 -2.22 2.88
C GLU A 115 16.70 -2.57 4.32
N LEU A 116 15.41 -2.62 4.61
CA LEU A 116 14.84 -3.14 5.84
C LEU A 116 13.87 -4.26 5.51
N THR A 117 14.12 -5.45 6.06
CA THR A 117 13.20 -6.59 5.99
C THR A 117 12.49 -6.74 7.33
N LEU A 118 11.16 -6.70 7.31
CA LEU A 118 10.32 -7.06 8.45
C LEU A 118 9.83 -8.50 8.24
N ARG A 119 10.23 -9.39 9.14
CA ARG A 119 9.81 -10.80 9.12
C ARG A 119 8.61 -10.97 10.04
N PHE A 120 7.57 -11.60 9.52
CA PHE A 120 6.34 -11.88 10.27
C PHE A 120 6.21 -13.37 10.55
N LYS A 121 5.39 -13.72 11.54
CA LYS A 121 4.92 -15.09 11.72
C LYS A 121 4.08 -15.49 10.50
N LYS A 122 3.89 -16.82 10.27
CA LYS A 122 3.17 -17.37 9.10
C LYS A 122 3.87 -17.19 7.75
N ASP A 123 5.19 -17.23 7.78
CA ASP A 123 6.05 -17.40 6.60
C ASP A 123 5.95 -16.33 5.50
N TRP A 124 5.82 -15.07 5.89
CA TRP A 124 5.93 -13.94 5.00
C TRP A 124 6.79 -12.81 5.56
N ASN A 125 7.27 -11.95 4.67
CA ASN A 125 8.04 -10.75 4.98
C ASN A 125 7.49 -9.56 4.20
N VAL A 126 7.86 -8.36 4.63
CA VAL A 126 7.85 -7.16 3.79
C VAL A 126 9.25 -6.61 3.73
N GLU A 127 9.71 -6.29 2.53
CA GLU A 127 11.00 -5.66 2.27
C GLU A 127 10.77 -4.24 1.80
N PHE A 128 11.43 -3.27 2.46
CA PHE A 128 11.50 -1.89 2.06
C PHE A 128 12.90 -1.54 1.61
N ARG A 129 13.00 -0.81 0.51
CA ARG A 129 14.25 -0.24 0.01
C ARG A 129 14.15 1.27 -0.05
N ALA A 130 15.17 1.95 0.44
CA ALA A 130 15.33 3.40 0.31
C ALA A 130 16.53 3.69 -0.58
N TYR A 131 16.25 4.21 -1.76
CA TYR A 131 17.21 4.78 -2.71
C TYR A 131 17.33 6.28 -2.46
N ASN A 132 18.31 6.94 -3.06
CA ASN A 132 18.44 8.40 -2.95
C ASN A 132 17.30 9.16 -3.65
N ASP A 133 16.61 8.51 -4.57
CA ASP A 133 15.53 9.06 -5.40
C ASP A 133 14.21 8.32 -5.27
N GLY A 134 14.08 7.35 -4.36
CA GLY A 134 12.82 6.61 -4.20
C GLY A 134 12.76 5.63 -3.04
N ILE A 135 11.53 5.31 -2.68
CA ILE A 135 11.20 4.25 -1.72
C ILE A 135 10.43 3.16 -2.46
N ALA A 136 10.81 1.92 -2.27
CA ALA A 136 10.10 0.77 -2.81
C ALA A 136 9.78 -0.24 -1.70
N TYR A 137 8.70 -0.99 -1.87
CA TYR A 137 8.39 -2.14 -1.00
C TYR A 137 7.89 -3.32 -1.83
N ARG A 138 7.96 -4.51 -1.22
CA ARG A 138 7.31 -5.73 -1.72
C ARG A 138 6.95 -6.68 -0.59
N PHE A 139 5.88 -7.44 -0.79
CA PHE A 139 5.60 -8.63 -0.02
C PHE A 139 6.46 -9.80 -0.52
N VAL A 140 6.92 -10.64 0.40
CA VAL A 140 7.75 -11.81 0.09
C VAL A 140 7.20 -13.02 0.82
N SER A 141 6.73 -14.02 0.08
CA SER A 141 6.35 -15.31 0.63
C SER A 141 7.58 -16.17 0.94
N ARG A 142 7.54 -16.86 2.06
CA ARG A 142 8.46 -17.97 2.39
C ARG A 142 7.76 -19.33 2.35
N SER A 143 6.49 -19.34 1.95
CA SER A 143 5.73 -20.58 1.77
C SER A 143 6.34 -21.42 0.64
N LYS A 144 6.42 -22.72 0.85
CA LYS A 144 6.78 -23.69 -0.19
C LYS A 144 5.56 -24.19 -0.98
N LYS A 145 4.35 -23.80 -0.55
CA LYS A 145 3.10 -24.17 -1.20
C LYS A 145 2.59 -22.98 -2.01
N PRO A 146 2.02 -23.22 -3.20
CA PRO A 146 1.35 -22.18 -3.95
C PRO A 146 0.13 -21.66 -3.16
N PHE A 147 -0.25 -20.42 -3.42
CA PHE A 147 -1.44 -19.78 -2.88
C PHE A 147 -1.93 -18.73 -3.88
N ASN A 148 -3.20 -18.39 -3.79
CA ASN A 148 -3.79 -17.34 -4.61
C ASN A 148 -3.92 -16.06 -3.79
N VAL A 149 -3.61 -14.92 -4.43
CA VAL A 149 -3.84 -13.57 -3.91
C VAL A 149 -5.19 -13.07 -4.42
N VAL A 150 -6.09 -12.76 -3.49
CA VAL A 150 -7.44 -12.30 -3.84
C VAL A 150 -7.47 -10.79 -4.05
N ASP A 151 -6.70 -10.05 -3.22
CA ASP A 151 -6.65 -8.59 -3.27
C ASP A 151 -5.37 -8.07 -2.62
N GLU A 152 -4.94 -6.89 -3.05
CA GLU A 152 -3.85 -6.15 -2.42
C GLU A 152 -4.30 -4.72 -2.13
N THR A 153 -4.18 -4.29 -0.86
CA THR A 153 -4.39 -2.90 -0.48
C THR A 153 -3.13 -2.11 -0.78
N VAL A 154 -3.26 -1.16 -1.68
CA VAL A 154 -2.25 -0.14 -2.01
C VAL A 154 -2.92 1.22 -1.88
N ASP A 155 -2.59 1.94 -0.80
CA ASP A 155 -3.07 3.30 -0.60
C ASP A 155 -1.90 4.27 -0.64
N TYR A 156 -2.10 5.40 -1.30
CA TYR A 156 -1.22 6.55 -1.26
C TYR A 156 -1.99 7.72 -0.67
N ARG A 157 -1.68 8.09 0.57
CA ARG A 157 -2.32 9.20 1.30
C ARG A 157 -1.40 10.40 1.31
N PHE A 158 -1.88 11.51 0.79
CA PHE A 158 -1.10 12.73 0.71
C PHE A 158 -1.48 13.68 1.85
N PRO A 159 -0.51 14.41 2.43
CA PRO A 159 -0.76 15.29 3.57
C PRO A 159 -1.61 16.53 3.24
N SER A 160 -1.78 16.84 1.94
CA SER A 160 -2.58 17.96 1.47
C SER A 160 -3.17 17.69 0.08
N ASP A 161 -4.04 18.57 -0.41
CA ASP A 161 -4.61 18.51 -1.75
C ASP A 161 -3.59 18.97 -2.80
N MET A 162 -2.70 18.08 -3.15
CA MET A 162 -1.62 18.29 -4.12
C MET A 162 -2.14 18.25 -5.55
N VAL A 163 -1.35 18.78 -6.49
CA VAL A 163 -1.61 18.66 -7.93
C VAL A 163 -1.04 17.35 -8.45
N ALA A 164 -1.83 16.60 -9.19
CA ALA A 164 -1.41 15.36 -9.81
C ALA A 164 -1.57 15.39 -11.33
N SER A 165 -0.62 14.83 -12.04
CA SER A 165 -0.67 14.57 -13.48
C SER A 165 -0.90 13.08 -13.69
N VAL A 166 -2.08 12.72 -14.18
CA VAL A 166 -2.57 11.34 -14.23
C VAL A 166 -3.06 10.96 -15.63
N PRO A 167 -2.75 9.76 -16.10
CA PRO A 167 -3.28 9.23 -17.35
C PRO A 167 -4.50 8.35 -17.05
N TYR A 168 -5.69 8.79 -17.47
CA TYR A 168 -6.89 7.98 -17.34
C TYR A 168 -6.96 6.88 -18.42
N VAL A 169 -7.49 5.72 -18.04
CA VAL A 169 -7.90 4.71 -19.02
C VAL A 169 -8.92 5.30 -19.98
N LYS A 170 -8.69 5.15 -21.30
CA LYS A 170 -9.51 5.81 -22.34
C LYS A 170 -10.87 5.13 -22.55
N ALA A 171 -10.91 3.80 -22.59
CA ALA A 171 -12.12 3.01 -22.85
C ALA A 171 -12.79 2.55 -21.55
N GLY A 172 -13.95 1.90 -21.68
CA GLY A 172 -14.77 1.45 -20.55
C GLY A 172 -15.75 2.51 -20.06
N LYS A 173 -16.67 2.11 -19.18
CA LYS A 173 -17.73 2.97 -18.63
C LYS A 173 -17.27 3.61 -17.32
N ASP A 174 -17.69 4.85 -17.11
CA ASP A 174 -17.46 5.56 -15.85
C ASP A 174 -18.13 4.83 -14.68
N GLY A 175 -17.35 4.56 -13.62
CA GLY A 175 -17.81 3.85 -12.43
C GLY A 175 -17.85 2.32 -12.53
N ASP A 176 -17.56 1.78 -13.69
CA ASP A 176 -17.44 0.34 -13.94
C ASP A 176 -15.98 0.02 -14.23
N TYR A 177 -15.19 -0.24 -13.18
CA TYR A 177 -13.76 -0.50 -13.29
C TYR A 177 -13.46 -1.79 -14.07
N GLU A 178 -14.31 -2.80 -13.98
CA GLU A 178 -14.14 -4.04 -14.73
C GLU A 178 -14.10 -3.76 -16.25
N SER A 179 -14.96 -2.87 -16.74
CA SER A 179 -14.97 -2.49 -18.16
C SER A 179 -13.76 -1.64 -18.57
N GLN A 180 -12.98 -1.14 -17.62
CA GLN A 180 -11.83 -0.28 -17.86
C GLN A 180 -10.50 -1.04 -17.84
N TYR A 181 -10.46 -2.28 -17.39
CA TYR A 181 -9.26 -3.10 -17.44
C TYR A 181 -8.91 -3.51 -18.89
N PHE A 182 -7.68 -3.89 -19.11
CA PHE A 182 -7.16 -4.43 -20.38
C PHE A 182 -7.28 -3.47 -21.58
N ASN A 183 -7.11 -2.18 -21.32
CA ASN A 183 -7.02 -1.15 -22.32
C ASN A 183 -5.56 -0.81 -22.68
N SER A 184 -5.36 -0.14 -23.81
CA SER A 184 -4.06 0.45 -24.12
C SER A 184 -3.72 1.54 -23.10
N PHE A 185 -2.44 1.63 -22.72
CA PHE A 185 -1.92 2.69 -21.86
C PHE A 185 -1.52 3.92 -22.66
N GLU A 186 -2.34 4.29 -23.63
CA GLU A 186 -2.11 5.41 -24.53
C GLU A 186 -3.19 6.48 -24.30
N ASN A 187 -2.87 7.47 -23.49
CA ASN A 187 -3.72 8.63 -23.29
C ASN A 187 -2.86 9.84 -22.89
N THR A 188 -3.40 11.04 -23.10
CA THR A 188 -2.81 12.27 -22.60
C THR A 188 -3.01 12.38 -21.09
N TYR A 189 -2.04 12.98 -20.41
CA TYR A 189 -2.12 13.24 -18.99
C TYR A 189 -3.08 14.40 -18.71
N THR A 190 -3.92 14.22 -17.70
CA THR A 190 -4.74 15.28 -17.10
C THR A 190 -4.05 15.76 -15.83
N THR A 191 -3.92 17.07 -15.69
CA THR A 191 -3.32 17.69 -14.51
C THR A 191 -4.39 18.43 -13.71
N ASP A 192 -4.63 18.03 -12.47
CA ASP A 192 -5.60 18.67 -11.56
C ASP A 192 -5.23 18.37 -10.10
N ARG A 193 -5.92 18.99 -9.16
CA ARG A 193 -5.83 18.66 -7.73
C ARG A 193 -6.36 17.26 -7.44
N LEU A 194 -5.78 16.57 -6.46
CA LEU A 194 -6.22 15.24 -6.04
C LEU A 194 -7.74 15.22 -5.75
N SER A 195 -8.26 16.25 -5.08
CA SER A 195 -9.69 16.39 -4.77
C SER A 195 -10.59 16.52 -6.01
N LYS A 196 -10.03 16.92 -7.15
CA LYS A 196 -10.73 17.17 -8.43
C LYS A 196 -10.61 16.04 -9.44
N LEU A 197 -9.77 15.05 -9.18
CA LEU A 197 -9.59 13.91 -10.08
C LEU A 197 -10.91 13.16 -10.31
N ASN A 198 -11.06 12.60 -11.51
CA ASN A 198 -12.23 11.79 -11.85
C ASN A 198 -12.21 10.46 -11.06
N LYS A 199 -13.16 10.30 -10.15
CA LYS A 199 -13.29 9.15 -9.26
C LYS A 199 -13.93 7.92 -9.91
N LYS A 200 -14.42 8.06 -11.12
CA LYS A 200 -15.10 7.01 -11.89
C LYS A 200 -14.19 6.38 -12.95
N ARG A 201 -12.94 6.87 -13.05
CA ARG A 201 -11.97 6.40 -14.04
C ARG A 201 -10.75 5.83 -13.36
N LEU A 202 -10.26 4.71 -13.88
CA LEU A 202 -8.96 4.17 -13.54
C LEU A 202 -7.85 5.03 -14.16
N MET A 203 -6.77 5.15 -13.42
CA MET A 203 -5.51 5.75 -13.85
C MET A 203 -4.48 4.64 -13.97
N PHE A 204 -3.70 4.65 -15.04
CA PHE A 204 -2.56 3.74 -15.18
C PHE A 204 -1.24 4.41 -14.77
N LEU A 205 -0.18 3.65 -14.65
CA LEU A 205 1.13 4.12 -14.22
C LEU A 205 2.08 4.32 -15.42
N PRO A 206 3.10 5.20 -15.31
CA PRO A 206 3.41 6.02 -14.15
C PRO A 206 2.49 7.25 -14.03
N LEU A 207 2.35 7.77 -12.81
CA LEU A 207 1.73 9.09 -12.61
C LEU A 207 2.59 9.94 -11.67
N VAL A 208 2.37 11.26 -11.67
CA VAL A 208 3.20 12.21 -10.92
C VAL A 208 2.32 13.07 -10.04
N VAL A 209 2.71 13.22 -8.77
CA VAL A 209 2.11 14.16 -7.81
C VAL A 209 3.13 15.23 -7.44
N ASP A 210 2.74 16.49 -7.56
CA ASP A 210 3.55 17.64 -7.19
C ASP A 210 3.43 17.92 -5.69
N ALA A 211 4.46 17.56 -4.94
CA ALA A 211 4.53 17.83 -3.51
C ALA A 211 4.95 19.27 -3.18
N GLY A 212 5.15 20.14 -4.18
CA GLY A 212 5.61 21.52 -4.01
C GLY A 212 7.12 21.62 -3.74
N GLU A 213 7.62 22.85 -3.72
CA GLU A 213 9.03 23.16 -3.44
C GLU A 213 10.03 22.39 -4.32
N GLY A 214 9.64 22.09 -5.57
CA GLY A 214 10.46 21.35 -6.52
C GLY A 214 10.43 19.82 -6.35
N VAL A 215 9.77 19.29 -5.35
CA VAL A 215 9.66 17.84 -5.12
C VAL A 215 8.50 17.27 -5.95
N LYS A 216 8.77 16.24 -6.74
CA LYS A 216 7.79 15.48 -7.51
C LYS A 216 7.81 14.02 -7.05
N ILE A 217 6.63 13.45 -6.86
CA ILE A 217 6.46 12.05 -6.49
C ILE A 217 6.00 11.31 -7.74
N CYS A 218 6.86 10.45 -8.30
CA CYS A 218 6.47 9.53 -9.37
C CYS A 218 6.04 8.21 -8.76
N ILE A 219 4.81 7.78 -9.04
CA ILE A 219 4.31 6.47 -8.64
C ILE A 219 4.43 5.54 -9.85
N THR A 220 5.08 4.41 -9.65
CA THR A 220 5.29 3.37 -10.64
C THR A 220 5.45 2.01 -9.96
N GLU A 221 5.52 0.95 -10.75
CA GLU A 221 5.74 -0.42 -10.31
C GLU A 221 6.79 -1.10 -11.18
N SER A 222 7.32 -2.22 -10.70
CA SER A 222 8.27 -3.04 -11.43
C SER A 222 8.15 -4.51 -11.02
N GLY A 223 8.77 -5.42 -11.78
CA GLY A 223 8.80 -6.84 -11.45
C GLY A 223 7.44 -7.53 -11.60
N LEU A 224 6.68 -7.17 -12.63
CA LEU A 224 5.36 -7.74 -12.93
C LEU A 224 5.48 -9.15 -13.53
N GLU A 225 5.92 -10.10 -12.73
CA GLU A 225 6.00 -11.51 -13.13
C GLU A 225 4.82 -12.28 -12.54
N ASN A 226 3.87 -12.70 -13.40
CA ASN A 226 2.66 -13.41 -13.00
C ASN A 226 1.80 -12.66 -11.96
N TYR A 227 1.80 -11.33 -12.04
CA TYR A 227 1.03 -10.45 -11.19
C TYR A 227 0.34 -9.35 -12.02
N PRO A 228 -0.89 -8.94 -11.70
CA PRO A 228 -1.57 -7.89 -12.47
C PRO A 228 -0.88 -6.54 -12.29
N GLY A 229 -0.92 -5.72 -13.34
CA GLY A 229 -0.48 -4.33 -13.26
C GLY A 229 -1.38 -3.51 -12.35
N LEU A 230 -0.79 -2.56 -11.62
CA LEU A 230 -1.48 -1.66 -10.71
C LEU A 230 -2.17 -0.53 -11.49
N TYR A 231 -3.48 -0.44 -11.32
CA TYR A 231 -4.24 0.78 -11.61
C TYR A 231 -4.48 1.55 -10.31
N LEU A 232 -4.72 2.85 -10.43
CA LEU A 232 -5.12 3.69 -9.31
C LEU A 232 -6.48 4.33 -9.57
N SER A 233 -7.24 4.53 -8.50
CA SER A 233 -8.47 5.33 -8.49
C SER A 233 -8.37 6.43 -7.44
N ALA A 234 -9.02 7.57 -7.69
CA ALA A 234 -9.12 8.64 -6.70
C ALA A 234 -10.25 8.34 -5.71
N ALA A 235 -10.00 8.52 -4.42
CA ALA A 235 -11.01 8.38 -3.38
C ALA A 235 -11.83 9.67 -3.20
N GLU A 236 -13.10 9.52 -2.81
CA GLU A 236 -13.97 10.66 -2.60
C GLU A 236 -13.65 11.41 -1.29
N GLY A 237 -13.58 12.76 -1.37
CA GLY A 237 -13.36 13.61 -0.19
C GLY A 237 -12.01 13.44 0.49
N GLU A 238 -11.05 12.75 -0.12
CA GLU A 238 -9.75 12.45 0.46
C GLU A 238 -8.62 12.78 -0.51
N ASN A 239 -7.47 13.17 0.02
CA ASN A 239 -6.22 13.32 -0.73
C ASN A 239 -5.55 11.95 -0.87
N ARG A 240 -6.22 11.00 -1.54
CA ARG A 240 -5.84 9.59 -1.57
C ARG A 240 -6.03 8.98 -2.95
N LEU A 241 -5.04 8.17 -3.34
CA LEU A 241 -5.13 7.26 -4.48
C LEU A 241 -5.12 5.83 -3.96
N THR A 242 -6.02 4.99 -4.49
CA THR A 242 -6.20 3.59 -4.05
C THR A 242 -5.92 2.64 -5.20
N GLY A 243 -5.17 1.59 -4.92
CA GLY A 243 -4.86 0.52 -5.87
C GLY A 243 -6.09 -0.24 -6.34
N GLN A 244 -6.09 -0.60 -7.61
CA GLN A 244 -7.08 -1.43 -8.25
C GLN A 244 -6.36 -2.47 -9.10
N PHE A 245 -6.73 -3.73 -8.96
CA PHE A 245 -6.11 -4.83 -9.68
C PHE A 245 -7.14 -5.56 -10.52
N ALA A 246 -6.77 -5.88 -11.77
CA ALA A 246 -7.60 -6.71 -12.62
C ALA A 246 -7.60 -8.16 -12.10
N PRO A 247 -8.76 -8.85 -12.07
CA PRO A 247 -8.81 -10.24 -11.69
C PRO A 247 -8.05 -11.12 -12.70
N TYR A 248 -7.54 -12.28 -12.24
CA TYR A 248 -6.81 -13.21 -13.09
C TYR A 248 -7.72 -13.79 -14.18
N PRO A 249 -7.32 -13.74 -15.46
CA PRO A 249 -8.18 -14.21 -16.56
C PRO A 249 -8.24 -15.74 -16.60
N LYS A 250 -9.43 -16.31 -16.76
CA LYS A 250 -9.61 -17.75 -17.04
C LYS A 250 -9.25 -18.13 -18.46
N LYS A 251 -9.37 -17.17 -19.39
CA LYS A 251 -9.21 -17.43 -20.80
C LYS A 251 -8.62 -16.26 -21.53
N THR A 252 -7.68 -16.55 -22.40
CA THR A 252 -7.16 -15.61 -23.40
C THR A 252 -7.60 -16.04 -24.78
N VAL A 253 -7.89 -15.09 -25.66
CA VAL A 253 -8.25 -15.34 -27.06
C VAL A 253 -7.37 -14.50 -27.97
N GLN A 254 -7.13 -14.99 -29.19
CA GLN A 254 -6.47 -14.25 -30.23
C GLN A 254 -7.34 -13.05 -30.64
N GLY A 255 -6.83 -11.85 -30.45
CA GLY A 255 -7.47 -10.63 -30.93
C GLY A 255 -7.04 -10.24 -32.32
N GLY A 256 -7.49 -9.05 -32.78
CA GLY A 256 -6.99 -8.45 -34.01
C GLY A 256 -5.49 -8.12 -33.92
N HIS A 257 -4.82 -7.96 -35.06
CA HIS A 257 -3.40 -7.63 -35.14
C HIS A 257 -2.44 -8.59 -34.41
N ASN A 258 -2.78 -9.88 -34.38
CA ASN A 258 -2.01 -10.93 -33.67
C ASN A 258 -1.82 -10.70 -32.16
N GLN A 259 -2.67 -9.91 -31.55
CA GLN A 259 -2.64 -9.67 -30.11
C GLN A 259 -3.48 -10.71 -29.36
N LEU A 260 -2.98 -11.12 -28.19
CA LEU A 260 -3.80 -11.85 -27.24
C LEU A 260 -4.72 -10.85 -26.52
N GLN A 261 -6.00 -11.19 -26.45
CA GLN A 261 -6.97 -10.43 -25.67
C GLN A 261 -7.42 -11.28 -24.48
N MET A 262 -7.55 -10.66 -23.33
CA MET A 262 -8.11 -11.28 -22.14
C MET A 262 -9.60 -11.02 -22.08
N LEU A 263 -10.39 -12.06 -21.77
CA LEU A 263 -11.81 -11.93 -21.57
C LEU A 263 -12.10 -11.63 -20.10
N VAL A 264 -12.27 -10.36 -19.76
CA VAL A 264 -12.48 -9.89 -18.38
C VAL A 264 -13.69 -10.57 -17.73
N LYS A 265 -14.75 -10.86 -18.49
CA LYS A 265 -15.95 -11.53 -18.00
C LYS A 265 -15.73 -13.00 -17.59
N GLU A 266 -14.63 -13.60 -18.02
CA GLU A 266 -14.26 -14.98 -17.69
C GLU A 266 -12.97 -14.94 -16.82
N HIS A 267 -13.10 -14.50 -15.58
CA HIS A 267 -11.98 -14.38 -14.66
C HIS A 267 -12.14 -15.27 -13.42
N GLU A 268 -11.04 -15.47 -12.72
CA GLU A 268 -10.99 -16.13 -11.42
C GLU A 268 -11.46 -15.19 -10.30
N ALA A 269 -11.63 -15.75 -9.10
CA ALA A 269 -11.93 -14.98 -7.90
C ALA A 269 -10.67 -14.39 -7.22
N TYR A 270 -9.53 -14.44 -7.88
CA TYR A 270 -8.24 -13.97 -7.40
C TYR A 270 -7.54 -13.12 -8.48
N ILE A 271 -6.51 -12.38 -8.07
CA ILE A 271 -5.75 -11.49 -8.96
C ILE A 271 -4.41 -12.10 -9.40
N ALA A 272 -3.83 -13.01 -8.59
CA ALA A 272 -2.56 -13.69 -8.87
C ALA A 272 -2.47 -15.03 -8.14
#